data_56a18bf1e2e7ee1d1c06abe383aef4fa
#
_entry.id   56a18bf1e2e7ee1d1c06abe383aef4fa
#
_cell.length_a   1.000
_cell.length_b   1.000
_cell.length_c   1.000
_cell.angle_alpha   90.00
_cell.angle_beta   90.00
_cell.angle_gamma   90.00
#
_symmetry.space_group_name_H-M   'P 1'
#
loop_
_entity.id
_entity.type
_entity.pdbx_description
1 polymer ?
#
loop_
_entity_poly.entity_id
_entity_poly.type
_entity_poly.pdbx_seq_one_letter_code
_entity_poly.pdbx_strand_id
1 'polypeptide(L)'
;MATIEQAAPRDASLRHKRVINDMSIQVATVNGSGSQTANSVLLRAIFQMGIPVSGKNIFPSNIAGLPTWYTIRANHNGYIARKKEIDFLVAMNAETAREDVMNLQAAAGVVYDEPLNLKSLRSDLTFYPVPFDKLVAPVCPDARLRRLVRNMIYVGVLAHLLDVDLAEAEKALNKQLGSKPKALALNWNAIRAGVDYAQQNFQKFERFGVARMNKTAGKILIDGNSAAAIGCMFAGVTVLAWYPITPSSSLAEAVIDYMHQYRVDPQTGKATYAIVQAEDELAALGIAIGAGWAGARAMTNTSGPGISLMAEFTGLAYYVEVPVVIIDVQRTGPSTGLPTRTMQGDILSTVYLSHGDTMHILLLPSSVEECYTMSMEAFDLAEEFQTPVFLMSDLDLGMNNWMADPLEYPDKPIARGKVLSAADLERIGKFERYRDVDGDGIPYRTLPGTEHPLAPYFTRGSGHNEKAGYSEKPEDYKNNMDRLRRKYETARTRVPAPVVESDPNAEIGIIAFGSSHWAILEARDQLRQEQNIPTAYLRIRALPFNDDLRDFVKRMKRVYVVEQNRDGQMCELVRLAVWRDCNKVRSVRHYTGFPIDARTITDEILTQELSG
;
A
#
# COMPACT_ATOMS: atom_id res chain seq x y z
N MET A 1 5.12 59.20 -26.89
CA MET A 1 4.57 58.27 -27.91
C MET A 1 5.56 57.16 -28.09
N ALA A 2 5.35 56.02 -27.46
CA ALA A 2 6.14 54.81 -27.64
C ALA A 2 5.25 53.81 -28.40
N THR A 3 5.67 53.44 -29.58
CA THR A 3 5.02 52.53 -30.51
C THR A 3 4.97 51.13 -29.90
N ILE A 4 3.77 50.57 -29.78
CA ILE A 4 3.53 49.16 -29.41
C ILE A 4 3.83 48.33 -30.66
N GLU A 5 4.91 47.58 -30.65
CA GLU A 5 5.17 46.52 -31.64
C GLU A 5 4.13 45.41 -31.44
N GLN A 6 3.33 45.18 -32.45
CA GLN A 6 2.43 44.03 -32.55
C GLN A 6 3.28 42.76 -32.69
N ALA A 7 3.19 41.86 -31.70
CA ALA A 7 3.75 40.54 -31.82
C ALA A 7 3.10 39.77 -32.97
N ALA A 8 3.92 39.24 -33.87
CA ALA A 8 3.50 38.41 -34.99
C ALA A 8 2.73 37.17 -34.50
N PRO A 9 1.77 36.65 -35.27
CA PRO A 9 1.04 35.46 -34.89
C PRO A 9 2.00 34.26 -34.81
N ARG A 10 2.04 33.60 -33.67
CA ARG A 10 2.81 32.37 -33.49
C ARG A 10 2.31 31.33 -34.50
N ASP A 11 3.25 30.83 -35.25
CA ASP A 11 3.10 29.82 -36.29
C ASP A 11 2.28 28.61 -35.81
N ALA A 12 1.13 28.36 -36.44
CA ALA A 12 0.21 27.25 -36.13
C ALA A 12 0.70 25.88 -36.65
N SER A 13 1.96 25.75 -37.03
CA SER A 13 2.51 24.56 -37.68
C SER A 13 3.28 23.60 -36.75
N LEU A 14 3.38 23.83 -35.45
CA LEU A 14 3.88 22.85 -34.50
C LEU A 14 2.78 21.81 -34.20
N ARG A 15 2.58 20.86 -35.11
CA ARG A 15 1.87 19.61 -34.76
C ARG A 15 2.64 18.96 -33.60
N HIS A 16 2.14 19.11 -32.38
CA HIS A 16 2.69 18.43 -31.22
C HIS A 16 2.69 16.93 -31.50
N LYS A 17 3.87 16.30 -31.47
CA LYS A 17 4.00 14.84 -31.62
C LYS A 17 3.12 14.18 -30.57
N ARG A 18 2.24 13.26 -31.00
CA ARG A 18 1.35 12.51 -30.09
C ARG A 18 2.17 11.78 -29.03
N VAL A 19 1.83 11.95 -27.76
CA VAL A 19 2.46 11.28 -26.63
C VAL A 19 1.91 9.87 -26.54
N ILE A 20 2.78 8.87 -26.60
CA ILE A 20 2.40 7.47 -26.60
C ILE A 20 2.84 6.82 -25.28
N ASN A 21 1.92 6.12 -24.64
CA ASN A 21 2.14 5.37 -23.39
C ASN A 21 2.71 6.22 -22.25
N ASP A 22 2.32 7.49 -22.17
CA ASP A 22 2.61 8.35 -21.01
C ASP A 22 1.45 9.30 -20.78
N MET A 23 0.48 8.85 -19.98
CA MET A 23 -0.72 9.61 -19.66
C MET A 23 -1.42 9.15 -18.39
N SER A 24 -2.27 10.02 -17.88
CA SER A 24 -3.17 9.77 -16.76
C SER A 24 -4.62 9.93 -17.19
N ILE A 25 -5.42 8.88 -17.05
CA ILE A 25 -6.86 8.85 -17.33
C ILE A 25 -7.60 8.87 -16.00
N GLN A 26 -8.52 9.80 -15.81
CA GLN A 26 -9.39 9.83 -14.63
C GLN A 26 -10.84 9.56 -15.03
N VAL A 27 -11.48 8.66 -14.32
CA VAL A 27 -12.91 8.34 -14.48
C VAL A 27 -13.66 8.80 -13.25
N ALA A 28 -14.47 9.85 -13.40
CA ALA A 28 -15.30 10.46 -12.36
C ALA A 28 -16.73 9.94 -12.46
N THR A 29 -17.16 9.15 -11.48
CA THR A 29 -18.49 8.50 -11.45
C THR A 29 -19.14 8.63 -10.07
N VAL A 30 -20.25 7.94 -9.89
CA VAL A 30 -20.95 7.83 -8.59
C VAL A 30 -20.65 6.47 -7.97
N ASN A 31 -20.32 6.46 -6.69
CA ASN A 31 -20.08 5.22 -5.94
C ASN A 31 -21.32 4.30 -5.99
N GLY A 32 -21.09 3.00 -6.25
CA GLY A 32 -22.15 2.01 -6.44
C GLY A 32 -22.79 2.01 -7.84
N SER A 33 -22.26 2.76 -8.81
CA SER A 33 -22.73 2.75 -10.21
C SER A 33 -22.25 1.54 -11.04
N GLY A 34 -21.37 0.69 -10.49
CA GLY A 34 -20.75 -0.42 -11.23
C GLY A 34 -19.53 -0.02 -12.07
N SER A 35 -19.04 1.20 -11.94
CA SER A 35 -17.87 1.73 -12.67
C SER A 35 -16.57 0.95 -12.38
N GLN A 36 -16.44 0.35 -11.18
CA GLN A 36 -15.25 -0.41 -10.82
C GLN A 36 -14.95 -1.55 -11.80
N THR A 37 -15.98 -2.25 -12.29
CA THR A 37 -15.82 -3.31 -13.29
C THR A 37 -15.27 -2.75 -14.60
N ALA A 38 -15.82 -1.63 -15.09
CA ALA A 38 -15.38 -0.99 -16.33
C ALA A 38 -13.95 -0.43 -16.20
N ASN A 39 -13.63 0.19 -15.07
CA ASN A 39 -12.28 0.68 -14.75
C ASN A 39 -11.26 -0.46 -14.74
N SER A 40 -11.60 -1.60 -14.13
CA SER A 40 -10.73 -2.78 -14.10
C SER A 40 -10.53 -3.39 -15.49
N VAL A 41 -11.56 -3.40 -16.34
CA VAL A 41 -11.43 -3.87 -17.74
C VAL A 41 -10.49 -2.96 -18.52
N LEU A 42 -10.63 -1.65 -18.41
CA LEU A 42 -9.75 -0.69 -19.09
C LEU A 42 -8.30 -0.81 -18.61
N LEU A 43 -8.08 -0.85 -17.30
CA LEU A 43 -6.74 -1.02 -16.71
C LEU A 43 -6.09 -2.31 -17.22
N ARG A 44 -6.82 -3.44 -17.16
CA ARG A 44 -6.31 -4.75 -17.61
C ARG A 44 -6.06 -4.81 -19.11
N ALA A 45 -6.89 -4.14 -19.93
CA ALA A 45 -6.68 -4.07 -21.36
C ALA A 45 -5.35 -3.37 -21.69
N ILE A 46 -5.07 -2.21 -21.07
CA ILE A 46 -3.80 -1.48 -21.26
C ILE A 46 -2.62 -2.32 -20.74
N PHE A 47 -2.77 -2.95 -19.58
CA PHE A 47 -1.76 -3.88 -19.05
C PHE A 47 -1.45 -5.03 -20.00
N GLN A 48 -2.47 -5.67 -20.58
CA GLN A 48 -2.33 -6.78 -21.54
C GLN A 48 -1.73 -6.35 -22.88
N MET A 49 -1.80 -5.05 -23.22
CA MET A 49 -1.04 -4.47 -24.33
C MET A 49 0.47 -4.37 -24.05
N GLY A 50 0.94 -4.83 -22.90
CA GLY A 50 2.35 -4.79 -22.51
C GLY A 50 2.81 -3.46 -21.95
N ILE A 51 1.88 -2.57 -21.57
CA ILE A 51 2.16 -1.21 -21.11
C ILE A 51 2.14 -1.17 -19.58
N PRO A 52 3.18 -0.65 -18.91
CA PRO A 52 3.16 -0.46 -17.47
C PRO A 52 2.03 0.47 -17.03
N VAL A 53 1.25 0.03 -16.04
CA VAL A 53 0.08 0.77 -15.53
C VAL A 53 -0.05 0.65 -14.02
N SER A 54 -0.73 1.62 -13.43
CA SER A 54 -1.32 1.51 -12.09
C SER A 54 -2.74 2.05 -12.09
N GLY A 55 -3.57 1.50 -11.20
CA GLY A 55 -4.96 1.94 -11.02
C GLY A 55 -5.18 2.38 -9.59
N LYS A 56 -5.60 3.63 -9.37
CA LYS A 56 -5.83 4.22 -8.05
C LYS A 56 -7.27 4.65 -7.88
N ASN A 57 -7.90 4.17 -6.82
CA ASN A 57 -9.29 4.46 -6.50
C ASN A 57 -9.38 5.53 -5.40
N ILE A 58 -10.14 6.58 -5.66
CA ILE A 58 -10.46 7.63 -4.70
C ILE A 58 -11.98 7.58 -4.52
N PHE A 59 -12.42 7.09 -3.38
CA PHE A 59 -13.82 6.87 -3.08
C PHE A 59 -14.21 7.51 -1.74
N PRO A 60 -15.51 7.79 -1.51
CA PRO A 60 -15.98 8.30 -0.22
C PRO A 60 -16.05 7.20 0.82
N SER A 61 -15.97 7.57 2.10
CA SER A 61 -16.16 6.64 3.22
C SER A 61 -17.61 6.17 3.38
N ASN A 62 -18.57 6.86 2.78
CA ASN A 62 -20.00 6.53 2.82
C ASN A 62 -20.42 5.64 1.65
N ILE A 63 -21.46 4.82 1.88
CA ILE A 63 -21.74 3.61 1.11
C ILE A 63 -22.19 3.83 -0.33
N ALA A 64 -23.00 4.82 -0.65
CA ALA A 64 -23.52 4.98 -2.02
C ALA A 64 -23.89 6.43 -2.34
N GLY A 65 -23.84 6.76 -3.65
CA GLY A 65 -24.35 8.02 -4.16
C GLY A 65 -23.32 9.15 -4.20
N LEU A 66 -22.21 9.06 -3.49
CA LEU A 66 -21.18 10.10 -3.47
C LEU A 66 -20.19 9.97 -4.63
N PRO A 67 -19.49 11.06 -4.99
CA PRO A 67 -18.50 11.06 -6.04
C PRO A 67 -17.36 10.07 -5.80
N THR A 68 -16.93 9.38 -6.84
CA THR A 68 -15.75 8.53 -6.84
C THR A 68 -14.93 8.75 -8.10
N TRP A 69 -13.60 8.69 -7.95
CA TRP A 69 -12.66 8.84 -9.06
C TRP A 69 -11.75 7.63 -9.13
N TYR A 70 -11.53 7.13 -10.33
CA TYR A 70 -10.55 6.10 -10.59
C TYR A 70 -9.52 6.62 -11.58
N THR A 71 -8.25 6.60 -11.19
CA THR A 71 -7.17 7.09 -12.04
C THR A 71 -6.34 5.92 -12.56
N ILE A 72 -6.17 5.84 -13.87
CA ILE A 72 -5.25 4.91 -14.54
C ILE A 72 -4.07 5.71 -15.02
N ARG A 73 -2.86 5.38 -14.58
CA ARG A 73 -1.63 5.88 -15.14
C ARG A 73 -1.01 4.84 -16.05
N ALA A 74 -0.71 5.19 -17.30
CA ALA A 74 0.11 4.42 -18.22
C ALA A 74 1.42 5.17 -18.44
N ASN A 75 2.58 4.46 -18.34
CA ASN A 75 3.88 5.10 -18.56
C ASN A 75 4.90 4.14 -19.18
N HIS A 76 5.46 4.53 -20.32
CA HIS A 76 6.42 3.71 -21.07
C HIS A 76 7.75 3.46 -20.32
N ASN A 77 8.14 4.32 -19.37
CA ASN A 77 9.34 4.13 -18.55
C ASN A 77 9.08 3.17 -17.37
N GLY A 78 7.81 2.94 -17.01
CA GLY A 78 7.44 2.08 -15.88
C GLY A 78 7.14 2.85 -14.60
N TYR A 79 6.99 4.16 -14.65
CA TYR A 79 6.56 4.94 -13.49
C TYR A 79 5.09 4.65 -13.19
N ILE A 80 4.81 4.17 -11.99
CA ILE A 80 3.48 3.74 -11.53
C ILE A 80 2.96 4.54 -10.33
N ALA A 81 3.71 5.53 -9.86
CA ALA A 81 3.22 6.50 -8.88
C ALA A 81 2.09 7.36 -9.47
N ARG A 82 1.32 8.01 -8.63
CA ARG A 82 0.32 8.99 -9.09
C ARG A 82 1.01 10.11 -9.89
N LYS A 83 0.36 10.54 -10.98
CA LYS A 83 0.66 11.80 -11.67
C LYS A 83 -0.40 12.83 -11.23
N LYS A 84 0.03 14.04 -10.94
CA LYS A 84 -0.89 15.10 -10.48
C LYS A 84 -1.83 15.55 -11.60
N GLU A 85 -1.29 15.70 -12.79
CA GLU A 85 -2.00 16.14 -13.98
C GLU A 85 -2.89 15.01 -14.55
N ILE A 86 -4.08 15.37 -14.98
CA ILE A 86 -5.02 14.48 -15.66
C ILE A 86 -5.04 14.85 -17.14
N ASP A 87 -4.60 13.90 -17.97
CA ASP A 87 -4.50 14.10 -19.42
C ASP A 87 -5.82 13.77 -20.15
N PHE A 88 -6.64 12.90 -19.53
CA PHE A 88 -7.93 12.52 -20.07
C PHE A 88 -8.95 12.28 -18.95
N LEU A 89 -10.11 12.92 -19.04
CA LEU A 89 -11.20 12.80 -18.06
C LEU A 89 -12.42 12.09 -18.67
N VAL A 90 -13.03 11.18 -17.93
CA VAL A 90 -14.38 10.67 -18.17
C VAL A 90 -15.31 11.24 -17.09
N ALA A 91 -16.12 12.24 -17.42
CA ALA A 91 -16.99 12.94 -16.49
C ALA A 91 -18.43 12.41 -16.58
N MET A 92 -18.83 11.57 -15.63
CA MET A 92 -20.18 11.00 -15.55
C MET A 92 -20.94 11.39 -14.26
N ASN A 93 -20.30 12.11 -13.36
CA ASN A 93 -20.91 12.56 -12.12
C ASN A 93 -21.38 14.02 -12.26
N ALA A 94 -22.69 14.24 -12.17
CA ALA A 94 -23.28 15.58 -12.32
C ALA A 94 -22.84 16.58 -11.24
N GLU A 95 -22.51 16.11 -10.03
CA GLU A 95 -22.11 16.98 -8.93
C GLU A 95 -20.71 17.57 -9.13
N THR A 96 -19.76 16.76 -9.63
CA THR A 96 -18.35 17.15 -9.70
C THR A 96 -17.86 17.48 -11.10
N ALA A 97 -18.60 17.12 -12.15
CA ALA A 97 -18.14 17.23 -13.53
C ALA A 97 -17.64 18.63 -13.92
N ARG A 98 -18.28 19.69 -13.43
CA ARG A 98 -17.85 21.07 -13.70
C ARG A 98 -16.51 21.40 -13.03
N GLU A 99 -16.36 21.04 -11.77
CA GLU A 99 -15.14 21.23 -11.00
C GLU A 99 -14.00 20.39 -11.58
N ASP A 100 -14.27 19.10 -11.88
CA ASP A 100 -13.30 18.20 -12.50
C ASP A 100 -12.75 18.79 -13.81
N VAL A 101 -13.62 19.33 -14.68
CA VAL A 101 -13.22 19.98 -15.94
C VAL A 101 -12.39 21.25 -15.70
N MET A 102 -12.77 22.08 -14.73
CA MET A 102 -12.06 23.33 -14.42
C MET A 102 -10.65 23.08 -13.89
N ASN A 103 -10.42 21.94 -13.23
CA ASN A 103 -9.12 21.56 -12.64
C ASN A 103 -8.17 20.86 -13.63
N LEU A 104 -8.61 20.56 -14.86
CA LEU A 104 -7.75 19.93 -15.88
C LEU A 104 -6.64 20.86 -16.37
N GLN A 105 -5.54 20.28 -16.76
CA GLN A 105 -4.52 20.99 -17.53
C GLN A 105 -5.02 21.33 -18.96
N ALA A 106 -4.41 22.33 -19.59
CA ALA A 106 -4.74 22.70 -20.96
C ALA A 106 -4.52 21.53 -21.94
N ALA A 107 -5.34 21.47 -22.97
CA ALA A 107 -5.35 20.46 -24.03
C ALA A 107 -5.61 19.01 -23.55
N ALA A 108 -6.21 18.82 -22.38
CA ALA A 108 -6.74 17.52 -21.96
C ALA A 108 -8.00 17.13 -22.77
N GLY A 109 -8.25 15.81 -22.86
CA GLY A 109 -9.46 15.25 -23.46
C GLY A 109 -10.55 15.03 -22.41
N VAL A 110 -11.82 15.23 -22.78
CA VAL A 110 -12.98 15.06 -21.88
C VAL A 110 -14.07 14.27 -22.57
N VAL A 111 -14.29 13.03 -22.19
CA VAL A 111 -15.53 12.28 -22.47
C VAL A 111 -16.53 12.64 -21.36
N TYR A 112 -17.74 12.97 -21.71
CA TYR A 112 -18.75 13.31 -20.71
C TYR A 112 -20.15 12.87 -21.10
N ASP A 113 -21.03 12.67 -20.11
CA ASP A 113 -22.43 12.36 -20.36
C ASP A 113 -23.12 13.57 -21.01
N GLU A 114 -23.63 13.41 -22.22
CA GLU A 114 -24.16 14.49 -23.08
C GLU A 114 -25.07 15.48 -22.33
N PRO A 115 -25.99 15.06 -21.43
CA PRO A 115 -26.85 15.96 -20.68
C PRO A 115 -26.13 16.97 -19.77
N LEU A 116 -24.87 16.72 -19.41
CA LEU A 116 -24.08 17.62 -18.54
C LEU A 116 -23.64 18.90 -19.23
N ASN A 117 -23.64 18.94 -20.57
CA ASN A 117 -23.35 20.12 -21.40
C ASN A 117 -22.08 20.89 -20.99
N LEU A 118 -20.93 20.19 -20.95
CA LEU A 118 -19.66 20.72 -20.40
C LEU A 118 -18.82 21.51 -21.41
N LYS A 119 -19.12 21.40 -22.73
CA LYS A 119 -18.28 21.94 -23.81
C LYS A 119 -18.04 23.44 -23.71
N SER A 120 -18.99 24.20 -23.16
CA SER A 120 -18.91 25.65 -23.03
C SER A 120 -18.03 26.16 -21.88
N LEU A 121 -17.55 25.27 -20.99
CA LEU A 121 -16.80 25.64 -19.80
C LEU A 121 -15.37 26.11 -20.11
N ARG A 122 -14.73 25.48 -21.10
CA ARG A 122 -13.33 25.77 -21.47
C ARG A 122 -13.11 25.53 -22.96
N SER A 123 -12.43 26.46 -23.62
CA SER A 123 -12.12 26.38 -25.07
C SER A 123 -10.76 25.70 -25.36
N ASP A 124 -9.94 25.49 -24.36
CA ASP A 124 -8.61 24.88 -24.46
C ASP A 124 -8.59 23.35 -24.23
N LEU A 125 -9.78 22.74 -24.10
CA LEU A 125 -9.97 21.29 -23.94
C LEU A 125 -10.66 20.67 -25.16
N THR A 126 -10.46 19.37 -25.37
CA THR A 126 -11.17 18.60 -26.41
C THR A 126 -12.32 17.81 -25.79
N PHE A 127 -13.55 18.10 -26.21
CA PHE A 127 -14.76 17.54 -25.62
C PHE A 127 -15.44 16.49 -26.53
N TYR A 128 -15.84 15.37 -25.93
CA TYR A 128 -16.50 14.22 -26.55
C TYR A 128 -17.83 13.93 -25.84
N PRO A 129 -18.96 14.54 -26.26
CA PRO A 129 -20.27 14.26 -25.67
C PRO A 129 -20.77 12.87 -26.07
N VAL A 130 -21.16 12.06 -25.08
CA VAL A 130 -21.64 10.69 -25.30
C VAL A 130 -23.03 10.52 -24.66
N PRO A 131 -24.07 10.11 -25.42
CA PRO A 131 -25.41 9.91 -24.89
C PRO A 131 -25.54 8.51 -24.25
N PHE A 132 -24.91 8.29 -23.08
CA PHE A 132 -24.76 6.97 -22.46
C PHE A 132 -26.09 6.24 -22.28
N ASP A 133 -27.15 6.90 -21.83
CA ASP A 133 -28.44 6.27 -21.60
C ASP A 133 -29.13 5.87 -22.91
N LYS A 134 -28.94 6.63 -23.99
CA LYS A 134 -29.48 6.27 -25.33
C LYS A 134 -28.73 5.05 -25.90
N LEU A 135 -27.43 4.93 -25.65
CA LEU A 135 -26.58 3.84 -26.16
C LEU A 135 -26.78 2.54 -25.37
N VAL A 136 -27.01 2.60 -24.06
CA VAL A 136 -27.20 1.38 -23.26
C VAL A 136 -28.58 0.76 -23.43
N ALA A 137 -29.61 1.53 -23.74
CA ALA A 137 -31.00 1.07 -23.81
C ALA A 137 -31.23 -0.10 -24.81
N PRO A 138 -30.69 -0.06 -26.06
CA PRO A 138 -30.84 -1.15 -27.02
C PRO A 138 -30.08 -2.42 -26.62
N VAL A 139 -28.91 -2.29 -25.98
CA VAL A 139 -28.02 -3.42 -25.65
C VAL A 139 -28.34 -4.05 -24.29
N CYS A 140 -29.05 -3.34 -23.41
CA CYS A 140 -29.47 -3.82 -22.10
C CYS A 140 -30.98 -3.60 -21.89
N PRO A 141 -31.85 -4.56 -22.26
CA PRO A 141 -33.30 -4.45 -22.13
C PRO A 141 -33.78 -4.30 -20.69
N ASP A 142 -33.13 -4.96 -19.71
CA ASP A 142 -33.47 -4.84 -18.29
C ASP A 142 -33.02 -3.47 -17.73
N ALA A 143 -34.01 -2.61 -17.44
CA ALA A 143 -33.76 -1.27 -16.93
C ALA A 143 -32.97 -1.25 -15.61
N ARG A 144 -33.12 -2.28 -14.76
CA ARG A 144 -32.39 -2.40 -13.47
C ARG A 144 -30.90 -2.59 -13.67
N LEU A 145 -30.48 -3.26 -14.75
CA LEU A 145 -29.08 -3.53 -15.06
C LEU A 145 -28.41 -2.40 -15.84
N ARG A 146 -29.19 -1.52 -16.51
CA ARG A 146 -28.66 -0.44 -17.34
C ARG A 146 -27.67 0.44 -16.61
N ARG A 147 -27.95 0.79 -15.33
CA ARG A 147 -27.06 1.59 -14.49
C ARG A 147 -25.67 0.96 -14.35
N LEU A 148 -25.56 -0.35 -14.23
CA LEU A 148 -24.31 -1.07 -14.11
C LEU A 148 -23.58 -1.22 -15.44
N VAL A 149 -24.34 -1.54 -16.52
CA VAL A 149 -23.79 -1.85 -17.85
C VAL A 149 -23.35 -0.58 -18.60
N ARG A 150 -24.01 0.57 -18.39
CA ARG A 150 -23.73 1.84 -19.10
C ARG A 150 -22.27 2.30 -18.98
N ASN A 151 -21.60 1.94 -17.88
CA ASN A 151 -20.20 2.29 -17.69
C ASN A 151 -19.27 1.61 -18.71
N MET A 152 -19.65 0.44 -19.25
CA MET A 152 -18.86 -0.22 -20.29
C MET A 152 -18.80 0.56 -21.60
N ILE A 153 -19.72 1.48 -21.83
CA ILE A 153 -19.73 2.32 -23.04
C ILE A 153 -18.48 3.20 -23.09
N TYR A 154 -18.06 3.82 -21.95
CA TYR A 154 -16.85 4.64 -21.99
C TYR A 154 -15.58 3.81 -22.24
N VAL A 155 -15.56 2.52 -21.89
CA VAL A 155 -14.43 1.64 -22.23
C VAL A 155 -14.30 1.54 -23.75
N GLY A 156 -15.41 1.36 -24.47
CA GLY A 156 -15.44 1.35 -25.93
C GLY A 156 -15.08 2.69 -26.56
N VAL A 157 -15.59 3.80 -26.01
CA VAL A 157 -15.26 5.15 -26.48
C VAL A 157 -13.76 5.43 -26.32
N LEU A 158 -13.18 5.12 -25.14
CA LEU A 158 -11.75 5.30 -24.89
C LEU A 158 -10.89 4.36 -25.74
N ALA A 159 -11.38 3.14 -26.03
CA ALA A 159 -10.67 2.23 -26.92
C ALA A 159 -10.45 2.84 -28.31
N HIS A 160 -11.48 3.51 -28.86
CA HIS A 160 -11.34 4.23 -30.13
C HIS A 160 -10.45 5.49 -30.02
N LEU A 161 -10.68 6.33 -29.00
CA LEU A 161 -10.00 7.63 -28.87
C LEU A 161 -8.51 7.49 -28.58
N LEU A 162 -8.13 6.50 -27.77
CA LEU A 162 -6.78 6.32 -27.24
C LEU A 162 -6.02 5.13 -27.85
N ASP A 163 -6.59 4.42 -28.81
CA ASP A 163 -6.03 3.21 -29.46
C ASP A 163 -5.86 2.01 -28.51
N VAL A 164 -6.75 1.83 -27.53
CA VAL A 164 -6.76 0.61 -26.70
C VAL A 164 -7.27 -0.55 -27.55
N ASP A 165 -6.52 -1.64 -27.55
CA ASP A 165 -6.84 -2.84 -28.34
C ASP A 165 -8.10 -3.54 -27.81
N LEU A 166 -9.12 -3.65 -28.65
CA LEU A 166 -10.40 -4.27 -28.28
C LEU A 166 -10.29 -5.76 -27.95
N ALA A 167 -9.35 -6.49 -28.57
CA ALA A 167 -9.14 -7.89 -28.24
C ALA A 167 -8.61 -8.05 -26.79
N GLU A 168 -7.79 -7.10 -26.33
CA GLU A 168 -7.34 -7.11 -24.95
C GLU A 168 -8.44 -6.68 -23.97
N ALA A 169 -9.32 -5.76 -24.38
CA ALA A 169 -10.51 -5.40 -23.58
C ALA A 169 -11.47 -6.60 -23.45
N GLU A 170 -11.66 -7.39 -24.50
CA GLU A 170 -12.46 -8.61 -24.48
C GLU A 170 -11.86 -9.66 -23.54
N LYS A 171 -10.55 -9.90 -23.63
CA LYS A 171 -9.85 -10.82 -22.71
C LYS A 171 -9.97 -10.36 -21.26
N ALA A 172 -9.81 -9.06 -20.99
CA ALA A 172 -9.95 -8.48 -19.66
C ALA A 172 -11.37 -8.68 -19.10
N LEU A 173 -12.39 -8.45 -19.92
CA LEU A 173 -13.79 -8.67 -19.56
C LEU A 173 -14.09 -10.16 -19.31
N ASN A 174 -13.58 -11.06 -20.15
CA ASN A 174 -13.70 -12.51 -19.97
C ASN A 174 -13.07 -12.98 -18.66
N LYS A 175 -11.90 -12.45 -18.30
CA LYS A 175 -11.26 -12.77 -17.02
C LYS A 175 -12.14 -12.38 -15.83
N GLN A 176 -12.89 -11.29 -15.94
CA GLN A 176 -13.69 -10.74 -14.83
C GLN A 176 -15.11 -11.32 -14.77
N LEU A 177 -15.74 -11.62 -15.89
CA LEU A 177 -17.14 -12.04 -16.00
C LEU A 177 -17.34 -13.38 -16.69
N GLY A 178 -16.30 -14.11 -17.05
CA GLY A 178 -16.38 -15.36 -17.82
C GLY A 178 -17.25 -16.44 -17.18
N SER A 179 -17.32 -16.48 -15.84
CA SER A 179 -18.24 -17.38 -15.11
C SER A 179 -19.72 -16.98 -15.20
N LYS A 180 -20.04 -15.81 -15.79
CA LYS A 180 -21.40 -15.25 -15.89
C LYS A 180 -21.74 -14.89 -17.35
N PRO A 181 -22.06 -15.87 -18.23
CA PRO A 181 -22.17 -15.64 -19.68
C PRO A 181 -23.15 -14.55 -20.10
N LYS A 182 -24.30 -14.43 -19.41
CA LYS A 182 -25.28 -13.36 -19.69
C LYS A 182 -24.73 -11.97 -19.36
N ALA A 183 -24.05 -11.81 -18.22
CA ALA A 183 -23.43 -10.56 -17.86
C ALA A 183 -22.28 -10.21 -18.81
N LEU A 184 -21.46 -11.20 -19.18
CA LEU A 184 -20.39 -11.04 -20.17
C LEU A 184 -20.92 -10.47 -21.49
N ALA A 185 -21.97 -11.09 -22.07
CA ALA A 185 -22.55 -10.67 -23.33
C ALA A 185 -23.12 -9.23 -23.28
N LEU A 186 -23.85 -8.89 -22.20
CA LEU A 186 -24.39 -7.53 -22.01
C LEU A 186 -23.30 -6.47 -21.95
N ASN A 187 -22.26 -6.73 -21.17
CA ASN A 187 -21.15 -5.79 -21.01
C ASN A 187 -20.32 -5.66 -22.30
N TRP A 188 -20.07 -6.76 -23.00
CA TRP A 188 -19.38 -6.72 -24.30
C TRP A 188 -20.16 -5.92 -25.35
N ASN A 189 -21.48 -6.12 -25.45
CA ASN A 189 -22.33 -5.35 -26.37
C ASN A 189 -22.31 -3.86 -26.05
N ALA A 190 -22.22 -3.47 -24.77
CA ALA A 190 -22.09 -2.07 -24.38
C ALA A 190 -20.72 -1.47 -24.77
N ILE A 191 -19.63 -2.24 -24.62
CA ILE A 191 -18.30 -1.80 -25.13
C ILE A 191 -18.38 -1.57 -26.63
N ARG A 192 -18.94 -2.51 -27.40
CA ARG A 192 -19.09 -2.37 -28.86
C ARG A 192 -19.92 -1.16 -29.24
N ALA A 193 -21.06 -0.93 -28.57
CA ALA A 193 -21.90 0.26 -28.82
C ALA A 193 -21.12 1.56 -28.60
N GLY A 194 -20.23 1.60 -27.60
CA GLY A 194 -19.33 2.71 -27.35
C GLY A 194 -18.31 2.92 -28.48
N VAL A 195 -17.71 1.84 -28.98
CA VAL A 195 -16.77 1.89 -30.11
C VAL A 195 -17.47 2.39 -31.37
N ASP A 196 -18.61 1.78 -31.73
CA ASP A 196 -19.35 2.11 -32.93
C ASP A 196 -19.79 3.57 -32.94
N TYR A 197 -20.27 4.07 -31.78
CA TYR A 197 -20.64 5.48 -31.63
C TYR A 197 -19.42 6.41 -31.78
N ALA A 198 -18.31 6.07 -31.14
CA ALA A 198 -17.11 6.91 -31.20
C ALA A 198 -16.50 6.95 -32.61
N GLN A 199 -16.48 5.84 -33.33
CA GLN A 199 -16.01 5.79 -34.73
C GLN A 199 -16.85 6.65 -35.67
N GLN A 200 -18.16 6.73 -35.45
CA GLN A 200 -19.07 7.51 -36.28
C GLN A 200 -19.03 9.02 -35.98
N ASN A 201 -18.71 9.41 -34.75
CA ASN A 201 -18.90 10.77 -34.29
C ASN A 201 -17.60 11.51 -33.91
N PHE A 202 -16.49 10.80 -33.69
CA PHE A 202 -15.27 11.39 -33.16
C PHE A 202 -14.03 10.99 -33.97
N GLN A 203 -13.10 11.93 -34.10
CA GLN A 203 -11.72 11.63 -34.46
C GLN A 203 -10.95 11.13 -33.22
N LYS A 204 -9.88 10.36 -33.45
CA LYS A 204 -8.98 9.92 -32.38
C LYS A 204 -8.38 11.12 -31.64
N PHE A 205 -8.09 10.96 -30.36
CA PHE A 205 -7.46 12.01 -29.60
C PHE A 205 -6.01 12.22 -30.07
N GLU A 206 -5.72 13.41 -30.60
CA GLU A 206 -4.45 13.68 -31.28
C GLU A 206 -3.27 13.79 -30.33
N ARG A 207 -3.50 14.16 -29.05
CA ARG A 207 -2.43 14.49 -28.12
C ARG A 207 -1.86 13.26 -27.41
N PHE A 208 -2.68 12.32 -27.02
CA PHE A 208 -2.29 11.11 -26.26
C PHE A 208 -2.86 9.85 -26.90
N GLY A 209 -2.18 8.73 -26.67
CA GLY A 209 -2.65 7.42 -27.07
C GLY A 209 -1.78 6.30 -26.50
N VAL A 210 -2.21 5.06 -26.72
CA VAL A 210 -1.45 3.88 -26.34
C VAL A 210 -1.03 3.07 -27.56
N ALA A 211 0.12 2.39 -27.44
CA ALA A 211 0.61 1.45 -28.44
C ALA A 211 1.22 0.24 -27.72
N ARG A 212 1.10 -0.94 -28.31
CA ARG A 212 1.62 -2.18 -27.72
C ARG A 212 3.09 -2.06 -27.36
N MET A 213 3.42 -2.62 -26.22
CA MET A 213 4.78 -2.79 -25.69
C MET A 213 4.97 -4.25 -25.24
N ASN A 214 6.09 -4.53 -24.58
CA ASN A 214 6.35 -5.84 -23.94
C ASN A 214 6.98 -5.66 -22.53
N LYS A 215 6.48 -4.71 -21.73
CA LYS A 215 7.04 -4.43 -20.39
C LYS A 215 6.24 -5.06 -19.25
N THR A 216 5.13 -5.74 -19.56
CA THR A 216 4.29 -6.42 -18.55
C THR A 216 4.22 -7.94 -18.74
N ALA A 217 5.03 -8.48 -19.66
CA ALA A 217 5.08 -9.93 -19.89
C ALA A 217 5.51 -10.65 -18.60
N GLY A 218 4.74 -11.66 -18.20
CA GLY A 218 4.97 -12.42 -16.97
C GLY A 218 4.54 -11.71 -15.67
N LYS A 219 4.13 -10.45 -15.72
CA LYS A 219 3.68 -9.71 -14.52
C LYS A 219 2.20 -9.95 -14.22
N ILE A 220 1.82 -9.66 -12.97
CA ILE A 220 0.44 -9.72 -12.47
C ILE A 220 -0.02 -8.33 -12.02
N LEU A 221 -1.34 -8.17 -11.87
CA LEU A 221 -1.97 -7.02 -11.22
C LEU A 221 -2.64 -7.51 -9.94
N ILE A 222 -2.20 -6.98 -8.79
CA ILE A 222 -2.68 -7.33 -7.46
C ILE A 222 -2.61 -6.09 -6.54
N ASP A 223 -3.41 -6.05 -5.49
CA ASP A 223 -3.32 -5.05 -4.43
C ASP A 223 -2.50 -5.57 -3.24
N GLY A 224 -1.99 -4.65 -2.41
CA GLY A 224 -1.11 -4.99 -1.29
C GLY A 224 -1.80 -5.80 -0.20
N ASN A 225 -3.09 -5.57 0.06
CA ASN A 225 -3.86 -6.31 1.07
C ASN A 225 -4.03 -7.78 0.65
N SER A 226 -4.37 -8.03 -0.62
CA SER A 226 -4.44 -9.40 -1.17
C SER A 226 -3.07 -10.09 -1.13
N ALA A 227 -1.99 -9.40 -1.49
CA ALA A 227 -0.64 -9.94 -1.44
C ALA A 227 -0.20 -10.26 0.00
N ALA A 228 -0.47 -9.36 0.96
CA ALA A 228 -0.18 -9.59 2.37
C ALA A 228 -0.99 -10.78 2.93
N ALA A 229 -2.26 -10.92 2.53
CA ALA A 229 -3.11 -12.04 2.94
C ALA A 229 -2.55 -13.39 2.46
N ILE A 230 -2.04 -13.47 1.21
CA ILE A 230 -1.34 -14.64 0.69
C ILE A 230 -0.09 -14.92 1.53
N GLY A 231 0.69 -13.89 1.84
CA GLY A 231 1.88 -13.99 2.70
C GLY A 231 1.56 -14.53 4.09
N CYS A 232 0.50 -14.03 4.74
CA CYS A 232 0.02 -14.53 6.03
C CYS A 232 -0.37 -16.02 5.96
N MET A 233 -1.06 -16.43 4.89
CA MET A 233 -1.44 -17.84 4.71
C MET A 233 -0.20 -18.72 4.59
N PHE A 234 0.79 -18.34 3.79
CA PHE A 234 2.04 -19.09 3.63
C PHE A 234 2.96 -19.02 4.87
N ALA A 235 2.86 -17.94 5.64
CA ALA A 235 3.49 -17.88 6.95
C ALA A 235 2.94 -18.93 7.93
N GLY A 236 1.86 -19.61 7.60
CA GLY A 236 1.24 -20.61 8.47
C GLY A 236 0.39 -19.98 9.58
N VAL A 237 -0.23 -18.83 9.35
CA VAL A 237 -1.17 -18.25 10.30
C VAL A 237 -2.30 -19.24 10.61
N THR A 238 -2.64 -19.38 11.88
CA THR A 238 -3.72 -20.28 12.35
C THR A 238 -4.82 -19.54 13.10
N VAL A 239 -4.55 -18.32 13.57
CA VAL A 239 -5.57 -17.51 14.25
C VAL A 239 -5.54 -16.09 13.69
N LEU A 240 -6.67 -15.66 13.11
CA LEU A 240 -6.97 -14.28 12.78
C LEU A 240 -8.06 -13.77 13.73
N ALA A 241 -7.72 -12.79 14.58
CA ALA A 241 -8.70 -12.05 15.36
C ALA A 241 -8.72 -10.60 14.87
N TRP A 242 -9.88 -10.05 14.49
CA TRP A 242 -9.95 -8.77 13.80
C TRP A 242 -11.21 -7.99 14.11
N TYR A 243 -11.20 -6.72 13.81
CA TYR A 243 -12.37 -5.82 13.84
C TYR A 243 -12.43 -5.01 12.53
N PRO A 244 -13.62 -4.87 11.90
CA PRO A 244 -13.74 -4.19 10.62
C PRO A 244 -13.36 -2.72 10.68
N ILE A 245 -12.37 -2.34 9.89
CA ILE A 245 -11.94 -0.94 9.71
C ILE A 245 -11.32 -0.73 8.33
N THR A 246 -11.79 0.30 7.60
CA THR A 246 -11.17 0.71 6.33
C THR A 246 -9.80 1.36 6.59
N PRO A 247 -8.74 1.02 5.80
CA PRO A 247 -8.70 0.17 4.61
C PRO A 247 -8.31 -1.29 4.89
N SER A 248 -8.20 -1.69 6.14
CA SER A 248 -7.66 -2.98 6.56
C SER A 248 -8.63 -4.16 6.38
N SER A 249 -9.95 -3.92 6.33
CA SER A 249 -10.95 -5.00 6.22
C SER A 249 -10.74 -5.90 5.02
N SER A 250 -10.35 -5.36 3.86
CA SER A 250 -10.12 -6.18 2.67
C SER A 250 -8.94 -7.15 2.81
N LEU A 251 -7.98 -6.87 3.68
CA LEU A 251 -6.91 -7.82 4.03
C LEU A 251 -7.49 -8.99 4.83
N ALA A 252 -8.29 -8.72 5.87
CA ALA A 252 -8.94 -9.77 6.65
C ALA A 252 -9.86 -10.63 5.78
N GLU A 253 -10.68 -10.01 4.95
CA GLU A 253 -11.58 -10.69 4.00
C GLU A 253 -10.79 -11.61 3.05
N ALA A 254 -9.66 -11.15 2.50
CA ALA A 254 -8.80 -11.96 1.65
C ALA A 254 -8.17 -13.15 2.43
N VAL A 255 -7.72 -12.94 3.68
CA VAL A 255 -7.23 -14.04 4.54
C VAL A 255 -8.35 -15.06 4.77
N ILE A 256 -9.57 -14.62 5.08
CA ILE A 256 -10.73 -15.48 5.30
C ILE A 256 -11.01 -16.34 4.07
N ASP A 257 -11.05 -15.73 2.88
CA ASP A 257 -11.31 -16.44 1.63
C ASP A 257 -10.24 -17.48 1.33
N TYR A 258 -8.96 -17.14 1.49
CA TYR A 258 -7.86 -18.08 1.27
C TYR A 258 -7.85 -19.21 2.32
N MET A 259 -8.17 -18.94 3.58
CA MET A 259 -8.26 -19.97 4.61
C MET A 259 -9.41 -20.93 4.32
N HIS A 260 -10.58 -20.45 3.91
CA HIS A 260 -11.71 -21.28 3.52
C HIS A 260 -11.37 -22.17 2.32
N GLN A 261 -10.60 -21.65 1.37
CA GLN A 261 -10.28 -22.37 0.15
C GLN A 261 -9.15 -23.40 0.34
N TYR A 262 -8.14 -23.10 1.14
CA TYR A 262 -6.87 -23.86 1.16
C TYR A 262 -6.52 -24.50 2.51
N ARG A 263 -7.21 -24.15 3.60
CA ARG A 263 -6.86 -24.59 4.95
C ARG A 263 -7.96 -25.42 5.63
N VAL A 264 -8.82 -26.02 4.84
CA VAL A 264 -9.78 -27.03 5.29
C VAL A 264 -9.20 -28.41 4.94
N ASP A 265 -9.14 -29.29 5.94
CA ASP A 265 -8.66 -30.65 5.75
C ASP A 265 -9.61 -31.41 4.80
N PRO A 266 -9.14 -31.90 3.65
CA PRO A 266 -10.00 -32.51 2.64
C PRO A 266 -10.59 -33.85 3.05
N GLN A 267 -9.99 -34.53 4.05
CA GLN A 267 -10.45 -35.84 4.52
C GLN A 267 -11.51 -35.71 5.62
N THR A 268 -11.32 -34.77 6.53
CA THR A 268 -12.19 -34.59 7.71
C THR A 268 -13.18 -33.46 7.56
N GLY A 269 -12.99 -32.55 6.59
CA GLY A 269 -13.76 -31.33 6.44
C GLY A 269 -13.55 -30.30 7.55
N LYS A 270 -12.56 -30.50 8.43
CA LYS A 270 -12.28 -29.59 9.55
C LYS A 270 -11.34 -28.46 9.15
N ALA A 271 -11.66 -27.27 9.64
CA ALA A 271 -10.77 -26.12 9.53
C ALA A 271 -9.50 -26.33 10.39
N THR A 272 -8.33 -25.98 9.83
CA THR A 272 -7.04 -25.99 10.55
C THR A 272 -6.69 -24.59 11.07
N TYR A 273 -7.67 -23.73 11.21
CA TYR A 273 -7.54 -22.32 11.60
C TYR A 273 -8.77 -21.86 12.39
N ALA A 274 -8.63 -20.72 13.07
CA ALA A 274 -9.73 -20.00 13.70
C ALA A 274 -9.75 -18.54 13.22
N ILE A 275 -10.94 -18.03 12.92
CA ILE A 275 -11.20 -16.64 12.57
C ILE A 275 -12.23 -16.09 13.54
N VAL A 276 -11.87 -14.98 14.21
CA VAL A 276 -12.72 -14.34 15.21
C VAL A 276 -12.89 -12.87 14.86
N GLN A 277 -14.11 -12.46 14.53
CA GLN A 277 -14.45 -11.05 14.52
C GLN A 277 -14.81 -10.65 15.96
N ALA A 278 -14.00 -9.76 16.52
CA ALA A 278 -14.14 -9.29 17.91
C ALA A 278 -15.10 -8.09 18.01
N GLU A 279 -15.40 -7.66 19.23
CA GLU A 279 -16.23 -6.49 19.48
C GLU A 279 -15.53 -5.17 19.17
N ASP A 280 -14.21 -5.16 19.32
CA ASP A 280 -13.34 -4.02 19.05
C ASP A 280 -11.88 -4.48 18.81
N GLU A 281 -10.99 -3.52 18.56
CA GLU A 281 -9.58 -3.77 18.32
C GLU A 281 -8.85 -4.25 19.58
N LEU A 282 -9.27 -3.83 20.79
CA LEU A 282 -8.66 -4.32 22.04
C LEU A 282 -8.92 -5.82 22.19
N ALA A 283 -10.18 -6.26 22.04
CA ALA A 283 -10.54 -7.66 22.12
C ALA A 283 -9.83 -8.48 21.04
N ALA A 284 -9.73 -7.96 19.82
CA ALA A 284 -9.04 -8.61 18.71
C ALA A 284 -7.56 -8.88 19.05
N LEU A 285 -6.84 -7.88 19.54
CA LEU A 285 -5.44 -8.05 19.93
C LEU A 285 -5.30 -8.99 21.14
N GLY A 286 -6.17 -8.86 22.14
CA GLY A 286 -6.16 -9.75 23.32
C GLY A 286 -6.34 -11.23 22.96
N ILE A 287 -7.25 -11.53 22.02
CA ILE A 287 -7.45 -12.89 21.49
C ILE A 287 -6.19 -13.38 20.75
N ALA A 288 -5.59 -12.52 19.89
CA ALA A 288 -4.37 -12.88 19.15
C ALA A 288 -3.18 -13.15 20.10
N ILE A 289 -3.02 -12.35 21.17
CA ILE A 289 -1.98 -12.57 22.19
C ILE A 289 -2.20 -13.91 22.92
N GLY A 290 -3.44 -14.18 23.35
CA GLY A 290 -3.77 -15.46 24.00
C GLY A 290 -3.49 -16.67 23.10
N ALA A 291 -3.80 -16.56 21.81
CA ALA A 291 -3.50 -17.59 20.83
C ALA A 291 -1.98 -17.74 20.61
N GLY A 292 -1.22 -16.64 20.50
CA GLY A 292 0.23 -16.64 20.39
C GLY A 292 0.92 -17.27 21.60
N TRP A 293 0.42 -16.99 22.81
CA TRP A 293 0.89 -17.65 24.03
C TRP A 293 0.66 -19.16 24.00
N ALA A 294 -0.49 -19.59 23.47
CA ALA A 294 -0.81 -21.00 23.29
C ALA A 294 -0.01 -21.69 22.17
N GLY A 295 0.81 -20.96 21.43
CA GLY A 295 1.67 -21.49 20.37
C GLY A 295 1.10 -21.36 18.95
N ALA A 296 -0.03 -20.68 18.76
CA ALA A 296 -0.53 -20.35 17.43
C ALA A 296 0.30 -19.25 16.76
N ARG A 297 0.41 -19.29 15.44
CA ARG A 297 0.75 -18.08 14.67
C ARG A 297 -0.49 -17.24 14.53
N ALA A 298 -0.54 -16.17 15.32
CA ALA A 298 -1.72 -15.35 15.49
C ALA A 298 -1.48 -13.92 14.99
N MET A 299 -2.52 -13.32 14.44
CA MET A 299 -2.48 -11.95 13.93
C MET A 299 -3.77 -11.19 14.19
N THR A 300 -3.63 -9.88 14.14
CA THR A 300 -4.71 -8.92 13.94
C THR A 300 -4.35 -7.93 12.85
N ASN A 301 -5.34 -7.28 12.26
CA ASN A 301 -5.14 -6.22 11.30
C ASN A 301 -6.06 -5.03 11.61
N THR A 302 -5.55 -3.82 11.40
CA THR A 302 -6.24 -2.58 11.76
C THR A 302 -5.76 -1.39 10.93
N SER A 303 -6.10 -0.20 11.37
CA SER A 303 -5.65 1.10 10.90
C SER A 303 -5.37 2.00 12.11
N GLY A 304 -4.84 3.20 11.92
CA GLY A 304 -4.40 4.11 12.98
C GLY A 304 -5.31 4.23 14.21
N PRO A 305 -6.66 4.37 14.09
CA PRO A 305 -7.52 4.37 15.27
C PRO A 305 -7.40 3.11 16.14
N GLY A 306 -7.31 1.94 15.50
CA GLY A 306 -7.14 0.68 16.23
C GLY A 306 -5.76 0.54 16.85
N ILE A 307 -4.69 1.04 16.19
CA ILE A 307 -3.34 1.10 16.78
C ILE A 307 -3.40 1.87 18.12
N SER A 308 -4.10 3.01 18.15
CA SER A 308 -4.26 3.78 19.39
C SER A 308 -4.97 2.98 20.50
N LEU A 309 -6.01 2.22 20.16
CA LEU A 309 -6.75 1.39 21.10
C LEU A 309 -5.93 0.18 21.60
N MET A 310 -5.07 -0.37 20.75
CA MET A 310 -4.24 -1.54 21.06
C MET A 310 -3.04 -1.25 21.97
N ALA A 311 -2.80 0.01 22.35
CA ALA A 311 -1.58 0.44 23.02
C ALA A 311 -1.25 -0.36 24.30
N GLU A 312 -2.23 -0.59 25.17
CA GLU A 312 -1.98 -1.30 26.43
C GLU A 312 -1.68 -2.79 26.20
N PHE A 313 -2.48 -3.48 25.39
CA PHE A 313 -2.22 -4.90 25.09
C PHE A 313 -0.94 -5.12 24.30
N THR A 314 -0.52 -4.17 23.47
CA THR A 314 0.80 -4.22 22.82
C THR A 314 1.93 -4.18 23.86
N GLY A 315 1.81 -3.32 24.88
CA GLY A 315 2.74 -3.27 26.00
C GLY A 315 2.75 -4.57 26.81
N LEU A 316 1.58 -5.18 27.04
CA LEU A 316 1.48 -6.49 27.65
C LEU A 316 2.26 -7.53 26.83
N ALA A 317 1.96 -7.68 25.54
CA ALA A 317 2.64 -8.65 24.67
C ALA A 317 4.15 -8.44 24.61
N TYR A 318 4.61 -7.18 24.60
CA TYR A 318 6.03 -6.83 24.66
C TYR A 318 6.69 -7.28 25.96
N TYR A 319 6.06 -7.01 27.11
CA TYR A 319 6.64 -7.27 28.41
C TYR A 319 6.59 -8.76 28.83
N VAL A 320 5.51 -9.47 28.45
CA VAL A 320 5.39 -10.93 28.68
C VAL A 320 6.04 -11.78 27.59
N GLU A 321 6.52 -11.13 26.53
CA GLU A 321 7.23 -11.73 25.40
C GLU A 321 6.42 -12.82 24.69
N VAL A 322 5.28 -12.41 24.14
CA VAL A 322 4.38 -13.25 23.36
C VAL A 322 4.42 -12.81 21.90
N PRO A 323 4.66 -13.75 20.95
CA PRO A 323 4.61 -13.46 19.52
C PRO A 323 3.21 -13.08 19.07
N VAL A 324 3.09 -11.97 18.33
CA VAL A 324 1.87 -11.58 17.63
C VAL A 324 2.23 -10.69 16.46
N VAL A 325 1.51 -10.82 15.35
CA VAL A 325 1.66 -9.92 14.19
C VAL A 325 0.48 -8.95 14.15
N ILE A 326 0.79 -7.67 14.02
CA ILE A 326 -0.19 -6.59 13.90
C ILE A 326 0.04 -5.91 12.54
N ILE A 327 -0.95 -5.96 11.66
CA ILE A 327 -0.86 -5.31 10.35
C ILE A 327 -1.64 -4.00 10.41
N ASP A 328 -0.93 -2.89 10.24
CA ASP A 328 -1.51 -1.56 10.14
C ASP A 328 -1.56 -1.12 8.66
N VAL A 329 -2.77 -0.98 8.13
CA VAL A 329 -2.98 -0.35 6.83
C VAL A 329 -3.35 1.11 7.09
N GLN A 330 -2.35 1.98 7.08
CA GLN A 330 -2.44 3.37 7.51
C GLN A 330 -3.41 4.19 6.64
N ARG A 331 -4.13 5.09 7.29
CA ARG A 331 -5.02 6.07 6.65
C ARG A 331 -4.84 7.45 7.25
N THR A 332 -5.45 8.45 6.62
CA THR A 332 -5.35 9.84 7.12
C THR A 332 -6.04 10.01 8.46
N GLY A 333 -5.24 10.35 9.50
CA GLY A 333 -5.67 10.77 10.82
C GLY A 333 -5.61 12.29 11.00
N PRO A 334 -5.76 12.82 12.22
CA PRO A 334 -6.04 12.11 13.49
C PRO A 334 -7.52 11.71 13.66
N SER A 335 -7.80 10.88 14.68
CA SER A 335 -9.12 10.32 14.98
C SER A 335 -9.67 9.49 13.81
N THR A 336 -10.97 9.56 13.52
CA THR A 336 -11.55 8.93 12.33
C THR A 336 -10.92 9.46 11.04
N GLY A 337 -10.55 10.73 11.01
CA GLY A 337 -9.85 11.38 9.92
C GLY A 337 -10.55 11.26 8.57
N LEU A 338 -9.79 10.85 7.57
CA LEU A 338 -10.29 10.56 6.23
C LEU A 338 -10.10 9.06 5.92
N PRO A 339 -11.09 8.19 6.22
CA PRO A 339 -10.93 6.73 6.19
C PRO A 339 -10.50 6.15 4.84
N THR A 340 -10.74 6.91 3.75
CA THR A 340 -10.45 6.50 2.38
C THR A 340 -9.36 7.34 1.72
N ARG A 341 -8.47 7.90 2.54
CA ARG A 341 -7.29 8.67 2.09
C ARG A 341 -6.02 8.10 2.70
N THR A 342 -4.95 8.12 1.91
CA THR A 342 -3.66 7.56 2.33
C THR A 342 -2.88 8.52 3.22
N MET A 343 -2.07 7.96 4.10
CA MET A 343 -1.12 8.66 4.96
C MET A 343 -0.08 7.66 5.49
N GLN A 344 1.06 8.16 5.95
CA GLN A 344 2.09 7.42 6.71
C GLN A 344 2.23 8.07 8.08
N GLY A 345 1.14 8.12 8.84
CA GLY A 345 1.00 8.95 10.05
C GLY A 345 1.13 8.22 11.38
N ASP A 346 1.28 6.88 11.36
CA ASP A 346 1.25 6.07 12.57
C ASP A 346 2.64 5.54 12.98
N ILE A 347 3.71 5.95 12.26
CA ILE A 347 5.06 5.40 12.42
C ILE A 347 5.65 5.71 13.80
N LEU A 348 5.71 6.98 14.17
CA LEU A 348 6.34 7.40 15.41
C LEU A 348 5.63 6.83 16.64
N SER A 349 4.29 6.87 16.64
CA SER A 349 3.49 6.29 17.72
C SER A 349 3.66 4.79 17.84
N THR A 350 3.77 4.06 16.72
CA THR A 350 3.89 2.61 16.72
C THR A 350 5.27 2.15 17.17
N VAL A 351 6.35 2.87 16.82
CA VAL A 351 7.70 2.52 17.30
C VAL A 351 7.77 2.46 18.82
N TYR A 352 7.06 3.34 19.52
CA TYR A 352 7.04 3.45 20.98
C TYR A 352 5.67 3.14 21.57
N LEU A 353 4.86 2.32 20.88
CA LEU A 353 3.48 2.07 21.28
C LEU A 353 3.39 1.43 22.66
N SER A 354 2.54 1.94 23.50
CA SER A 354 2.27 1.66 24.91
C SER A 354 2.86 2.74 25.83
N HIS A 355 2.78 2.52 27.14
CA HIS A 355 3.38 3.37 28.15
C HIS A 355 4.68 2.73 28.67
N GLY A 356 5.58 3.54 29.23
CA GLY A 356 6.89 3.08 29.68
C GLY A 356 7.90 2.94 28.53
N ASP A 357 8.94 2.15 28.79
CA ASP A 357 10.07 1.99 27.87
C ASP A 357 9.84 0.82 26.90
N THR A 358 9.13 1.08 25.81
CA THR A 358 8.84 0.10 24.74
C THR A 358 9.53 0.49 23.44
N MET A 359 9.89 -0.52 22.63
CA MET A 359 10.36 -0.36 21.25
C MET A 359 9.89 -1.56 20.43
N HIS A 360 9.28 -1.30 19.29
CA HIS A 360 8.71 -2.35 18.44
C HIS A 360 9.44 -2.51 17.10
N ILE A 361 9.43 -3.75 16.60
CA ILE A 361 9.90 -4.06 15.24
C ILE A 361 8.81 -3.66 14.26
N LEU A 362 9.16 -2.80 13.29
CA LEU A 362 8.28 -2.38 12.21
C LEU A 362 8.85 -2.82 10.87
N LEU A 363 8.01 -3.44 10.03
CA LEU A 363 8.29 -3.74 8.63
C LEU A 363 7.52 -2.76 7.74
N LEU A 364 8.18 -2.22 6.73
CA LEU A 364 7.70 -1.10 5.92
C LEU A 364 7.71 -1.47 4.43
N PRO A 365 6.74 -2.29 3.97
CA PRO A 365 6.68 -2.72 2.58
C PRO A 365 6.45 -1.54 1.64
N SER A 366 7.15 -1.51 0.50
CA SER A 366 7.05 -0.48 -0.53
C SER A 366 6.38 -0.98 -1.80
N SER A 367 6.23 -2.28 -1.94
CA SER A 367 5.59 -2.92 -3.10
C SER A 367 4.68 -4.06 -2.65
N VAL A 368 3.87 -4.54 -3.58
CA VAL A 368 2.99 -5.68 -3.29
C VAL A 368 3.77 -6.98 -3.07
N GLU A 369 4.93 -7.14 -3.71
CA GLU A 369 5.85 -8.26 -3.44
C GLU A 369 6.40 -8.19 -2.00
N GLU A 370 6.70 -6.98 -1.52
CA GLU A 370 7.13 -6.79 -0.12
C GLU A 370 5.95 -6.94 0.85
N CYS A 371 4.72 -6.58 0.48
CA CYS A 371 3.54 -6.93 1.28
C CYS A 371 3.44 -8.44 1.48
N TYR A 372 3.70 -9.22 0.43
CA TYR A 372 3.72 -10.67 0.49
C TYR A 372 4.88 -11.22 1.34
N THR A 373 6.11 -10.86 1.01
CA THR A 373 7.30 -11.43 1.65
C THR A 373 7.47 -10.98 3.10
N MET A 374 7.23 -9.70 3.39
CA MET A 374 7.33 -9.15 4.74
C MET A 374 6.19 -9.63 5.65
N SER A 375 5.03 -10.02 5.11
CA SER A 375 4.01 -10.68 5.91
C SER A 375 4.51 -12.01 6.46
N MET A 376 5.22 -12.81 5.66
CA MET A 376 5.85 -14.04 6.15
C MET A 376 6.94 -13.75 7.17
N GLU A 377 7.80 -12.79 6.86
CA GLU A 377 8.91 -12.39 7.73
C GLU A 377 8.44 -11.84 9.07
N ALA A 378 7.29 -11.14 9.12
CA ALA A 378 6.70 -10.64 10.35
C ALA A 378 6.41 -11.77 11.35
N PHE A 379 5.88 -12.91 10.89
CA PHE A 379 5.63 -14.06 11.76
C PHE A 379 6.93 -14.74 12.22
N ASP A 380 7.91 -14.85 11.33
CA ASP A 380 9.20 -15.44 11.70
C ASP A 380 9.92 -14.57 12.75
N LEU A 381 9.94 -13.24 12.55
CA LEU A 381 10.50 -12.29 13.52
C LEU A 381 9.73 -12.27 14.84
N ALA A 382 8.39 -12.34 14.81
CA ALA A 382 7.59 -12.38 16.02
C ALA A 382 7.91 -13.63 16.86
N GLU A 383 8.06 -14.78 16.22
CA GLU A 383 8.43 -16.04 16.87
C GLU A 383 9.88 -16.03 17.37
N GLU A 384 10.81 -15.53 16.55
CA GLU A 384 12.23 -15.47 16.89
C GLU A 384 12.46 -14.55 18.09
N PHE A 385 11.89 -13.33 18.05
CA PHE A 385 12.08 -12.33 19.10
C PHE A 385 11.03 -12.40 20.21
N GLN A 386 10.00 -13.24 20.08
CA GLN A 386 8.93 -13.37 21.07
C GLN A 386 8.38 -11.98 21.46
N THR A 387 7.84 -11.27 20.48
CA THR A 387 7.43 -9.86 20.64
C THR A 387 6.36 -9.50 19.60
N PRO A 388 5.56 -8.46 19.82
CA PRO A 388 4.75 -7.90 18.74
C PRO A 388 5.63 -7.43 17.59
N VAL A 389 5.24 -7.75 16.35
CA VAL A 389 5.85 -7.24 15.12
C VAL A 389 4.77 -6.56 14.27
N PHE A 390 5.07 -5.35 13.83
CA PHE A 390 4.16 -4.55 13.02
C PHE A 390 4.53 -4.60 11.55
N LEU A 391 3.53 -4.84 10.69
CA LEU A 391 3.64 -4.62 9.25
C LEU A 391 2.86 -3.33 8.91
N MET A 392 3.58 -2.28 8.53
CA MET A 392 3.03 -0.94 8.31
C MET A 392 2.87 -0.67 6.81
N SER A 393 1.71 -0.97 6.28
CA SER A 393 1.29 -0.59 4.93
C SER A 393 0.51 0.73 4.97
N ASP A 394 -0.03 1.16 3.85
CA ASP A 394 -0.96 2.29 3.76
C ASP A 394 -2.07 2.02 2.74
N LEU A 395 -3.09 2.87 2.70
CA LEU A 395 -4.23 2.72 1.80
C LEU A 395 -3.82 2.67 0.32
N ASP A 396 -2.83 3.47 -0.09
CA ASP A 396 -2.41 3.51 -1.50
C ASP A 396 -1.81 2.17 -1.93
N LEU A 397 -0.94 1.60 -1.10
CA LEU A 397 -0.35 0.29 -1.38
C LEU A 397 -1.37 -0.84 -1.18
N GLY A 398 -2.17 -0.77 -0.10
CA GLY A 398 -3.06 -1.84 0.32
C GLY A 398 -4.27 -2.05 -0.57
N MET A 399 -4.90 -0.98 -1.08
CA MET A 399 -6.20 -1.09 -1.78
C MET A 399 -6.16 -0.80 -3.28
N ASN A 400 -5.04 -0.33 -3.82
CA ASN A 400 -4.91 -0.02 -5.23
C ASN A 400 -4.24 -1.15 -6.02
N ASN A 401 -4.47 -1.17 -7.34
CA ASN A 401 -3.89 -2.17 -8.23
C ASN A 401 -2.48 -1.76 -8.66
N TRP A 402 -1.53 -2.61 -8.36
CA TRP A 402 -0.12 -2.47 -8.72
C TRP A 402 0.33 -3.60 -9.62
N MET A 403 1.31 -3.32 -10.46
CA MET A 403 2.02 -4.37 -11.20
C MET A 403 3.05 -5.01 -10.28
N ALA A 404 3.16 -6.34 -10.38
CA ALA A 404 4.12 -7.12 -9.63
C ALA A 404 4.66 -8.27 -10.47
N ASP A 405 5.79 -8.82 -10.08
CA ASP A 405 6.20 -10.13 -10.51
C ASP A 405 5.31 -11.19 -9.82
N PRO A 406 5.15 -12.39 -10.41
CA PRO A 406 4.41 -13.46 -9.77
C PRO A 406 4.98 -13.77 -8.39
N LEU A 407 4.09 -13.96 -7.41
CA LEU A 407 4.49 -14.29 -6.05
C LEU A 407 5.06 -15.72 -6.03
N GLU A 408 6.29 -15.87 -5.55
CA GLU A 408 6.95 -17.15 -5.48
C GLU A 408 6.47 -17.96 -4.28
N TYR A 409 6.29 -19.27 -4.47
CA TYR A 409 5.96 -20.16 -3.37
C TYR A 409 7.15 -20.27 -2.40
N PRO A 410 6.96 -20.07 -1.08
CA PRO A 410 8.07 -20.11 -0.12
C PRO A 410 8.58 -21.56 0.05
N ASP A 411 9.86 -21.76 -0.22
CA ASP A 411 10.53 -23.06 -0.05
C ASP A 411 11.45 -23.03 1.19
N LYS A 412 10.87 -22.71 2.33
CA LYS A 412 11.58 -22.75 3.62
C LYS A 412 10.66 -23.16 4.77
N PRO A 413 11.18 -23.89 5.76
CA PRO A 413 10.39 -24.27 6.93
C PRO A 413 10.00 -23.03 7.75
N ILE A 414 8.87 -23.16 8.43
CA ILE A 414 8.39 -22.14 9.38
C ILE A 414 9.33 -22.09 10.60
N ALA A 415 9.88 -20.89 10.89
CA ALA A 415 10.70 -20.66 12.07
C ALA A 415 9.83 -20.53 13.33
N ARG A 416 10.20 -21.24 14.41
CA ARG A 416 9.49 -21.18 15.70
C ARG A 416 10.30 -20.47 16.79
N GLY A 417 11.50 -20.00 16.47
CA GLY A 417 12.41 -19.38 17.44
C GLY A 417 12.90 -20.37 18.52
N LYS A 418 13.20 -19.85 19.69
CA LYS A 418 13.77 -20.60 20.81
C LYS A 418 12.71 -21.37 21.63
N VAL A 419 12.08 -22.39 21.03
CA VAL A 419 11.08 -23.25 21.69
C VAL A 419 11.75 -24.53 22.14
N LEU A 420 11.63 -24.89 23.44
CA LEU A 420 12.18 -26.13 24.01
C LEU A 420 11.13 -27.24 23.96
N SER A 421 11.53 -28.40 23.47
CA SER A 421 10.79 -29.66 23.57
C SER A 421 10.99 -30.35 24.94
N ALA A 422 10.20 -31.38 25.25
CA ALA A 422 10.40 -32.21 26.45
C ALA A 422 11.79 -32.83 26.46
N ALA A 423 12.29 -33.31 25.32
CA ALA A 423 13.65 -33.87 25.21
C ALA A 423 14.74 -32.81 25.46
N ASP A 424 14.55 -31.57 25.04
CA ASP A 424 15.48 -30.48 25.35
C ASP A 424 15.51 -30.19 26.86
N LEU A 425 14.35 -30.15 27.50
CA LEU A 425 14.25 -29.92 28.95
C LEU A 425 14.90 -31.02 29.74
N GLU A 426 14.72 -32.28 29.35
CA GLU A 426 15.41 -33.43 29.98
C GLU A 426 16.93 -33.32 29.86
N ARG A 427 17.44 -32.94 28.67
CA ARG A 427 18.86 -32.76 28.41
C ARG A 427 19.47 -31.58 29.18
N ILE A 428 18.72 -30.46 29.29
CA ILE A 428 19.22 -29.25 29.95
C ILE A 428 19.09 -29.31 31.47
N GLY A 429 18.07 -30.00 31.98
CA GLY A 429 17.82 -30.22 33.41
C GLY A 429 17.36 -29.01 34.19
N LYS A 430 17.17 -27.83 33.52
CA LYS A 430 16.64 -26.61 34.11
C LYS A 430 16.01 -25.71 33.04
N PHE A 431 15.03 -24.89 33.45
CA PHE A 431 14.39 -23.90 32.60
C PHE A 431 14.00 -22.66 33.41
N GLU A 432 14.33 -21.51 32.88
CA GLU A 432 13.98 -20.19 33.46
C GLU A 432 13.49 -19.32 32.31
N ARG A 433 12.19 -19.02 32.29
CA ARG A 433 11.47 -18.42 31.13
C ARG A 433 12.07 -17.12 30.62
N TYR A 434 12.58 -16.27 31.50
CA TYR A 434 13.08 -14.94 31.12
C TYR A 434 14.60 -14.80 31.25
N ARG A 435 15.30 -15.91 31.35
CA ARG A 435 16.77 -15.92 31.40
C ARG A 435 17.37 -15.78 30.00
N ASP A 436 18.28 -14.84 29.83
CA ASP A 436 19.12 -14.70 28.66
C ASP A 436 20.32 -15.66 28.73
N VAL A 437 20.18 -16.81 28.09
CA VAL A 437 21.22 -17.85 28.12
C VAL A 437 22.32 -17.58 27.11
N ASP A 438 21.95 -17.02 25.94
CA ASP A 438 22.82 -16.83 24.79
C ASP A 438 23.42 -15.44 24.70
N GLY A 439 22.99 -14.51 25.55
CA GLY A 439 23.48 -13.13 25.58
C GLY A 439 22.89 -12.20 24.49
N ASP A 440 21.89 -12.68 23.76
CA ASP A 440 21.22 -11.93 22.68
C ASP A 440 19.92 -11.24 23.11
N GLY A 441 19.55 -11.36 24.39
CA GLY A 441 18.35 -10.79 24.97
C GLY A 441 17.09 -11.65 24.77
N ILE A 442 17.16 -12.74 23.99
CA ILE A 442 16.02 -13.59 23.62
C ILE A 442 16.01 -14.83 24.53
N PRO A 443 15.03 -14.99 25.43
CA PRO A 443 14.94 -16.16 26.30
C PRO A 443 14.37 -17.36 25.54
N TYR A 444 14.58 -18.54 26.11
CA TYR A 444 13.88 -19.75 25.68
C TYR A 444 12.45 -19.77 26.21
N ARG A 445 11.55 -20.46 25.50
CA ARG A 445 10.17 -20.70 25.93
C ARG A 445 9.75 -22.14 25.70
N THR A 446 8.74 -22.58 26.43
CA THR A 446 7.98 -23.79 26.18
C THR A 446 6.58 -23.41 25.72
N LEU A 447 5.86 -24.33 25.13
CA LEU A 447 4.46 -24.15 24.75
C LEU A 447 3.55 -24.99 25.65
N PRO A 448 2.29 -24.55 25.86
CA PRO A 448 1.28 -25.40 26.50
C PRO A 448 1.18 -26.77 25.81
N GLY A 449 1.10 -27.84 26.59
CA GLY A 449 1.14 -29.22 26.08
C GLY A 449 2.54 -29.84 25.98
N THR A 450 3.61 -29.10 26.32
CA THR A 450 4.95 -29.74 26.49
C THR A 450 4.95 -30.64 27.72
N GLU A 451 5.01 -31.94 27.51
CA GLU A 451 4.90 -32.96 28.58
C GLU A 451 6.24 -33.14 29.35
N HIS A 452 6.56 -32.16 30.19
CA HIS A 452 7.74 -32.20 31.05
C HIS A 452 7.52 -31.38 32.34
N PRO A 453 7.97 -31.84 33.54
CA PRO A 453 7.75 -31.11 34.80
C PRO A 453 8.33 -29.70 34.86
N LEU A 454 9.38 -29.42 34.10
CA LEU A 454 10.00 -28.09 34.02
C LEU A 454 9.31 -27.14 33.01
N ALA A 455 8.41 -27.65 32.17
CA ALA A 455 7.82 -26.84 31.10
C ALA A 455 6.88 -25.71 31.60
N PRO A 456 6.04 -25.91 32.63
CA PRO A 456 5.11 -24.90 33.07
C PRO A 456 5.81 -23.64 33.62
N TYR A 457 5.30 -22.46 33.23
CA TYR A 457 5.68 -21.17 33.81
C TYR A 457 4.48 -20.27 33.90
N PHE A 458 4.56 -19.24 34.71
CA PHE A 458 3.50 -18.27 34.85
C PHE A 458 3.82 -16.99 34.03
N THR A 459 2.97 -16.64 33.09
CA THR A 459 3.09 -15.42 32.30
C THR A 459 2.34 -14.28 33.01
N ARG A 460 2.99 -13.13 33.20
CA ARG A 460 2.39 -11.99 33.88
C ARG A 460 2.90 -10.66 33.35
N GLY A 461 2.02 -9.66 33.28
CA GLY A 461 2.37 -8.28 32.94
C GLY A 461 2.97 -7.49 34.11
N SER A 462 2.92 -8.01 35.35
CA SER A 462 3.58 -7.39 36.51
C SER A 462 5.07 -7.73 36.57
N GLY A 463 5.83 -7.03 37.42
CA GLY A 463 7.25 -7.28 37.64
C GLY A 463 7.56 -8.75 37.90
N HIS A 464 8.59 -9.27 37.25
CA HIS A 464 9.00 -10.66 37.35
C HIS A 464 10.51 -10.84 37.25
N ASN A 465 11.01 -11.94 37.81
CA ASN A 465 12.40 -12.32 37.70
C ASN A 465 12.63 -13.33 36.56
N GLU A 466 13.85 -13.78 36.36
CA GLU A 466 14.23 -14.73 35.31
C GLU A 466 13.42 -16.06 35.35
N LYS A 467 12.94 -16.47 36.55
CA LYS A 467 12.14 -17.68 36.77
C LYS A 467 10.63 -17.49 36.55
N ALA A 468 10.21 -16.36 36.01
CA ALA A 468 8.82 -15.95 35.90
C ALA A 468 8.09 -15.77 37.25
N GLY A 469 8.83 -15.74 38.36
CA GLY A 469 8.29 -15.42 39.68
C GLY A 469 8.00 -13.92 39.80
N TYR A 470 6.92 -13.57 40.50
CA TYR A 470 6.65 -12.18 40.83
C TYR A 470 7.80 -11.53 41.59
N SER A 471 8.20 -10.33 41.20
CA SER A 471 9.26 -9.57 41.86
C SER A 471 9.07 -8.07 41.68
N GLU A 472 9.22 -7.32 42.80
CA GLU A 472 9.30 -5.86 42.82
C GLU A 472 10.72 -5.36 43.17
N LYS A 473 11.72 -6.27 43.12
CA LYS A 473 13.10 -5.90 43.38
C LYS A 473 13.65 -5.03 42.25
N PRO A 474 14.28 -3.88 42.57
CA PRO A 474 14.84 -3.00 41.55
C PRO A 474 15.80 -3.67 40.58
N GLU A 475 16.61 -4.61 41.10
CA GLU A 475 17.61 -5.34 40.30
C GLU A 475 16.94 -6.26 39.25
N ASP A 476 15.86 -6.98 39.62
CA ASP A 476 15.12 -7.85 38.72
C ASP A 476 14.46 -7.03 37.59
N TYR A 477 13.84 -5.90 37.97
CA TYR A 477 13.26 -4.97 37.00
C TYR A 477 14.31 -4.43 36.03
N LYS A 478 15.41 -3.88 36.57
CA LYS A 478 16.51 -3.34 35.75
C LYS A 478 17.08 -4.41 34.80
N ASN A 479 17.37 -5.60 35.29
CA ASN A 479 17.91 -6.70 34.48
C ASN A 479 16.96 -7.08 33.35
N ASN A 480 15.66 -7.13 33.59
CA ASN A 480 14.66 -7.44 32.59
C ASN A 480 14.58 -6.35 31.51
N MET A 481 14.57 -5.07 31.89
CA MET A 481 14.54 -3.95 30.94
C MET A 481 15.83 -3.87 30.11
N ASP A 482 17.01 -4.08 30.72
CA ASP A 482 18.28 -4.13 29.99
C ASP A 482 18.32 -5.30 29.00
N ARG A 483 17.71 -6.44 29.35
CA ARG A 483 17.58 -7.60 28.47
C ARG A 483 16.63 -7.32 27.30
N LEU A 484 15.46 -6.73 27.53
CA LEU A 484 14.52 -6.34 26.48
C LEU A 484 15.15 -5.34 25.50
N ARG A 485 15.93 -4.38 26.02
CA ARG A 485 16.69 -3.49 25.15
C ARG A 485 17.72 -4.23 24.30
N ARG A 486 18.48 -5.15 24.89
CA ARG A 486 19.45 -5.99 24.15
C ARG A 486 18.76 -6.81 23.07
N LYS A 487 17.59 -7.41 23.35
CA LYS A 487 16.76 -8.10 22.36
C LYS A 487 16.43 -7.22 21.15
N TYR A 488 16.04 -5.97 21.39
CA TYR A 488 15.77 -5.00 20.32
C TYR A 488 17.04 -4.63 19.53
N GLU A 489 18.17 -4.48 20.18
CA GLU A 489 19.46 -4.24 19.49
C GLU A 489 19.87 -5.46 18.64
N THR A 490 19.62 -6.68 19.10
CA THR A 490 19.83 -7.90 18.31
C THR A 490 18.98 -7.89 17.04
N ALA A 491 17.75 -7.38 17.10
CA ALA A 491 16.86 -7.28 15.94
C ALA A 491 17.43 -6.43 14.79
N ARG A 492 18.33 -5.46 15.06
CA ARG A 492 18.95 -4.59 14.04
C ARG A 492 19.66 -5.35 12.92
N THR A 493 20.18 -6.53 13.23
CA THR A 493 20.90 -7.38 12.27
C THR A 493 20.04 -8.44 11.63
N ARG A 494 18.76 -8.55 12.05
CA ARG A 494 17.83 -9.62 11.63
C ARG A 494 16.68 -9.09 10.77
N VAL A 495 16.27 -7.84 11.00
CA VAL A 495 15.25 -7.20 10.17
C VAL A 495 15.76 -6.90 8.76
N PRO A 496 14.87 -6.78 7.77
CA PRO A 496 15.25 -6.45 6.40
C PRO A 496 16.16 -5.22 6.32
N ALA A 497 17.33 -5.40 5.74
CA ALA A 497 18.25 -4.29 5.48
C ALA A 497 17.63 -3.27 4.52
N PRO A 498 17.96 -1.97 4.62
CA PRO A 498 17.52 -0.97 3.66
C PRO A 498 18.07 -1.28 2.25
N VAL A 499 17.37 -0.81 1.23
CA VAL A 499 17.91 -0.80 -0.13
C VAL A 499 18.68 0.50 -0.32
N VAL A 500 19.95 0.39 -0.72
CA VAL A 500 20.82 1.54 -0.94
C VAL A 500 21.26 1.60 -2.41
N GLU A 501 20.90 2.68 -3.08
CA GLU A 501 21.35 2.99 -4.45
C GLU A 501 22.32 4.17 -4.39
N SER A 502 23.58 3.88 -4.56
CA SER A 502 24.65 4.88 -4.52
C SER A 502 24.87 5.49 -5.90
N ASP A 503 25.16 6.80 -5.94
CA ASP A 503 25.69 7.49 -7.10
C ASP A 503 26.96 8.23 -6.66
N PRO A 504 28.12 7.98 -7.25
CA PRO A 504 29.39 8.57 -6.82
C PRO A 504 29.43 10.09 -6.98
N ASN A 505 28.57 10.66 -7.81
CA ASN A 505 28.49 12.11 -8.05
C ASN A 505 27.40 12.77 -7.20
N ALA A 506 26.64 12.00 -6.41
CA ALA A 506 25.56 12.56 -5.61
C ALA A 506 26.07 13.21 -4.32
N GLU A 507 25.71 14.46 -4.12
CA GLU A 507 25.85 15.19 -2.85
C GLU A 507 24.56 15.15 -2.03
N ILE A 508 23.43 14.90 -2.71
CA ILE A 508 22.08 14.83 -2.13
C ILE A 508 21.67 13.37 -2.01
N GLY A 509 21.29 12.98 -0.79
CA GLY A 509 20.64 11.71 -0.51
C GLY A 509 19.14 11.87 -0.35
N ILE A 510 18.36 10.91 -0.84
CA ILE A 510 16.92 10.82 -0.58
C ILE A 510 16.70 9.58 0.27
N ILE A 511 15.90 9.72 1.33
CA ILE A 511 15.42 8.60 2.15
C ILE A 511 13.90 8.54 2.02
N ALA A 512 13.35 7.35 1.78
CA ALA A 512 11.91 7.13 1.78
C ALA A 512 11.56 5.72 2.28
N PHE A 513 10.28 5.47 2.50
CA PHE A 513 9.73 4.18 2.89
C PHE A 513 8.31 4.02 2.34
N GLY A 514 7.78 2.79 2.39
CA GLY A 514 6.40 2.51 2.02
C GLY A 514 6.06 2.94 0.59
N SER A 515 4.82 3.29 0.37
CA SER A 515 4.29 3.67 -0.96
C SER A 515 4.95 4.92 -1.58
N SER A 516 5.67 5.74 -0.80
CA SER A 516 6.42 6.89 -1.30
C SER A 516 7.53 6.49 -2.29
N HIS A 517 8.04 5.25 -2.21
CA HIS A 517 9.10 4.71 -3.08
C HIS A 517 8.85 4.97 -4.57
N TRP A 518 7.66 4.71 -5.04
CA TRP A 518 7.36 4.77 -6.48
C TRP A 518 7.46 6.19 -7.07
N ALA A 519 7.11 7.20 -6.28
CA ALA A 519 7.27 8.60 -6.68
C ALA A 519 8.75 9.05 -6.67
N ILE A 520 9.57 8.47 -5.77
CA ILE A 520 11.01 8.78 -5.70
C ILE A 520 11.73 8.38 -6.99
N LEU A 521 11.40 7.22 -7.56
CA LEU A 521 12.08 6.76 -8.79
C LEU A 521 11.97 7.79 -9.90
N GLU A 522 10.78 8.31 -10.14
CA GLU A 522 10.53 9.34 -11.15
C GLU A 522 11.09 10.71 -10.74
N ALA A 523 11.00 11.10 -9.45
CA ALA A 523 11.55 12.37 -8.97
C ALA A 523 13.07 12.45 -9.13
N ARG A 524 13.78 11.35 -8.89
CA ARG A 524 15.23 11.26 -9.11
C ARG A 524 15.61 11.45 -10.58
N ASP A 525 14.81 10.89 -11.49
CA ASP A 525 15.02 11.09 -12.92
C ASP A 525 14.71 12.52 -13.35
N GLN A 526 13.67 13.15 -12.80
CA GLN A 526 13.35 14.56 -13.02
C GLN A 526 14.50 15.46 -12.53
N LEU A 527 15.01 15.27 -11.31
CA LEU A 527 16.15 16.02 -10.76
C LEU A 527 17.38 15.88 -11.63
N ARG A 528 17.67 14.67 -12.11
CA ARG A 528 18.82 14.42 -12.99
C ARG A 528 18.66 15.04 -14.37
N GLN A 529 17.52 14.83 -15.03
CA GLN A 529 17.32 15.21 -16.43
C GLN A 529 17.02 16.71 -16.60
N GLU A 530 16.23 17.30 -15.69
CA GLU A 530 15.81 18.69 -15.80
C GLU A 530 16.79 19.68 -15.13
N GLN A 531 17.51 19.22 -14.07
CA GLN A 531 18.32 20.09 -13.23
C GLN A 531 19.78 19.66 -13.15
N ASN A 532 20.16 18.53 -13.75
CA ASN A 532 21.48 17.91 -13.66
C ASN A 532 21.92 17.66 -12.19
N ILE A 533 20.97 17.28 -11.33
CA ILE A 533 21.21 16.96 -9.92
C ILE A 533 21.16 15.44 -9.75
N PRO A 534 22.32 14.75 -9.64
CA PRO A 534 22.36 13.33 -9.29
C PRO A 534 22.01 13.14 -7.82
N THR A 535 21.28 12.07 -7.49
CA THR A 535 20.86 11.75 -6.14
C THR A 535 21.18 10.30 -5.76
N ALA A 536 21.69 10.08 -4.56
CA ALA A 536 21.71 8.76 -3.93
C ALA A 536 20.37 8.47 -3.27
N TYR A 537 20.02 7.20 -3.10
CA TYR A 537 18.75 6.80 -2.52
C TYR A 537 18.92 5.71 -1.46
N LEU A 538 18.25 5.86 -0.32
CA LEU A 538 18.11 4.83 0.69
C LEU A 538 16.63 4.60 0.96
N ARG A 539 16.15 3.38 0.76
CA ARG A 539 14.80 2.97 1.09
C ARG A 539 14.80 2.18 2.40
N ILE A 540 14.18 2.75 3.42
CA ILE A 540 13.98 2.09 4.72
C ILE A 540 12.95 0.97 4.52
N ARG A 541 13.29 -0.22 5.00
CA ARG A 541 12.43 -1.42 4.93
C ARG A 541 11.95 -1.88 6.29
N ALA A 542 12.69 -1.54 7.35
CA ALA A 542 12.34 -1.96 8.70
C ALA A 542 12.95 -1.04 9.77
N LEU A 543 12.41 -1.13 10.98
CA LEU A 543 13.02 -0.67 12.23
C LEU A 543 13.17 -1.88 13.17
N PRO A 544 14.25 -1.89 14.01
CA PRO A 544 15.27 -0.87 14.23
C PRO A 544 16.19 -0.64 13.02
N PHE A 545 16.69 0.58 12.88
CA PHE A 545 17.66 0.90 11.82
C PHE A 545 18.97 0.16 12.01
N ASN A 546 19.57 -0.35 10.93
CA ASN A 546 20.92 -0.86 10.90
C ASN A 546 21.97 0.25 10.65
N ASP A 547 23.25 -0.11 10.53
CA ASP A 547 24.31 0.87 10.35
C ASP A 547 24.35 1.50 8.95
N ASP A 548 23.74 0.87 7.94
CA ASP A 548 23.68 1.41 6.57
C ASP A 548 23.04 2.81 6.53
N LEU A 549 22.05 3.08 7.39
CA LEU A 549 21.45 4.41 7.50
C LEU A 549 22.47 5.48 7.93
N ARG A 550 23.28 5.16 8.95
CA ARG A 550 24.30 6.10 9.46
C ARG A 550 25.39 6.34 8.40
N ASP A 551 25.83 5.28 7.75
CA ASP A 551 26.85 5.35 6.70
C ASP A 551 26.37 6.11 5.48
N PHE A 552 25.08 5.96 5.12
CA PHE A 552 24.45 6.73 4.05
C PHE A 552 24.43 8.22 4.37
N VAL A 553 23.90 8.61 5.53
CA VAL A 553 23.80 10.03 5.93
C VAL A 553 25.18 10.67 6.07
N LYS A 554 26.16 9.93 6.60
CA LYS A 554 27.53 10.43 6.76
C LYS A 554 28.16 10.82 5.42
N ARG A 555 27.90 10.05 4.35
CA ARG A 555 28.47 10.30 3.01
C ARG A 555 27.86 11.48 2.28
N MET A 556 26.61 11.84 2.58
CA MET A 556 25.87 12.89 1.89
C MET A 556 26.16 14.27 2.48
N LYS A 557 26.06 15.32 1.69
CA LYS A 557 26.05 16.72 2.16
C LYS A 557 24.69 17.09 2.74
N ARG A 558 23.60 16.69 2.07
CA ARG A 558 22.21 16.87 2.50
C ARG A 558 21.41 15.60 2.27
N VAL A 559 20.44 15.35 3.12
CA VAL A 559 19.55 14.17 3.04
C VAL A 559 18.11 14.62 3.20
N TYR A 560 17.26 14.27 2.26
CA TYR A 560 15.83 14.55 2.26
C TYR A 560 15.04 13.30 2.61
N VAL A 561 14.35 13.32 3.76
CA VAL A 561 13.41 12.27 4.14
C VAL A 561 12.04 12.61 3.58
N VAL A 562 11.56 11.77 2.66
CA VAL A 562 10.27 11.96 1.97
C VAL A 562 9.22 11.06 2.62
N GLU A 563 8.15 11.67 3.10
CA GLU A 563 7.10 10.95 3.82
C GLU A 563 5.72 11.58 3.68
N GLN A 564 4.68 10.78 3.89
CA GLN A 564 3.30 11.20 3.71
C GLN A 564 2.62 11.48 5.06
N ASN A 565 3.15 12.45 5.80
CA ASN A 565 2.55 13.02 7.02
C ASN A 565 3.01 14.46 7.21
N ARG A 566 2.31 15.21 8.08
CA ARG A 566 2.60 16.62 8.38
C ARG A 566 3.85 16.80 9.24
N ASP A 567 4.06 15.90 10.17
CA ASP A 567 4.98 16.15 11.29
C ASP A 567 6.41 15.66 11.03
N GLY A 568 6.65 14.92 9.91
CA GLY A 568 8.00 14.46 9.59
C GLY A 568 8.46 13.32 10.51
N GLN A 569 7.59 12.37 10.81
CA GLN A 569 7.79 11.34 11.84
C GLN A 569 9.01 10.47 11.57
N MET A 570 9.21 10.03 10.32
CA MET A 570 10.40 9.26 9.95
C MET A 570 11.66 10.14 9.96
N CYS A 571 11.55 11.40 9.56
CA CYS A 571 12.65 12.36 9.63
C CYS A 571 13.13 12.54 11.08
N GLU A 572 12.23 12.61 12.04
CA GLU A 572 12.58 12.68 13.47
C GLU A 572 13.30 11.41 13.94
N LEU A 573 12.80 10.22 13.58
CA LEU A 573 13.44 8.96 13.92
C LEU A 573 14.85 8.85 13.30
N VAL A 574 15.00 9.25 12.04
CA VAL A 574 16.31 9.31 11.37
C VAL A 574 17.25 10.27 12.09
N ARG A 575 16.81 11.48 12.43
CA ARG A 575 17.62 12.45 13.18
C ARG A 575 18.09 11.92 14.53
N LEU A 576 17.23 11.22 15.25
CA LEU A 576 17.59 10.56 16.52
C LEU A 576 18.66 9.48 16.29
N ALA A 577 18.53 8.68 15.23
CA ALA A 577 19.49 7.62 14.91
C ALA A 577 20.87 8.13 14.47
N VAL A 578 20.89 9.29 13.78
CA VAL A 578 22.12 9.92 13.23
C VAL A 578 22.47 11.22 13.95
N TRP A 579 22.25 11.31 15.24
CA TRP A 579 22.30 12.54 16.03
C TRP A 579 23.52 13.46 15.78
N ARG A 580 24.67 12.90 15.40
CA ARG A 580 25.88 13.69 15.07
C ARG A 580 25.82 14.41 13.73
N ASP A 581 25.03 13.86 12.79
CA ASP A 581 24.83 14.37 11.44
C ASP A 581 23.38 14.87 11.20
N CYS A 582 22.60 15.05 12.26
CA CYS A 582 21.18 15.40 12.18
C CYS A 582 20.92 16.73 11.44
N ASN A 583 21.88 17.65 11.44
CA ASN A 583 21.82 18.92 10.72
C ASN A 583 21.80 18.76 9.18
N LYS A 584 22.25 17.62 8.66
CA LYS A 584 22.16 17.30 7.23
C LYS A 584 20.77 16.83 6.80
N VAL A 585 19.93 16.39 7.76
CA VAL A 585 18.65 15.73 7.48
C VAL A 585 17.54 16.77 7.42
N ARG A 586 16.85 16.82 6.26
CA ARG A 586 15.73 17.69 5.96
C ARG A 586 14.49 16.85 5.68
N SER A 587 13.30 17.45 5.76
CA SER A 587 12.03 16.76 5.57
C SER A 587 11.31 17.27 4.31
N VAL A 588 10.84 16.35 3.48
CA VAL A 588 9.87 16.61 2.41
C VAL A 588 8.57 15.92 2.79
N ARG A 589 7.53 16.70 3.01
CA ARG A 589 6.26 16.26 3.61
C ARG A 589 5.09 16.43 2.67
N HIS A 590 4.28 15.38 2.55
CA HIS A 590 3.04 15.41 1.80
C HIS A 590 1.89 14.91 2.69
N TYR A 591 0.82 15.68 2.83
CA TYR A 591 -0.28 15.34 3.76
C TYR A 591 -1.65 15.82 3.27
N THR A 592 -1.88 15.66 1.97
CA THR A 592 -3.17 16.03 1.34
C THR A 592 -4.21 14.90 1.40
N GLY A 593 -3.80 13.71 1.83
CA GLY A 593 -4.61 12.50 1.77
C GLY A 593 -4.59 11.80 0.40
N PHE A 594 -3.95 12.39 -0.61
CA PHE A 594 -3.65 11.74 -1.89
C PHE A 594 -2.25 11.13 -1.87
N PRO A 595 -1.99 10.06 -2.66
CA PRO A 595 -0.65 9.57 -2.84
C PRO A 595 0.29 10.66 -3.37
N ILE A 596 1.52 10.68 -2.84
CA ILE A 596 2.53 11.64 -3.28
C ILE A 596 2.92 11.38 -4.74
N ASP A 597 3.20 12.43 -5.50
CA ASP A 597 3.67 12.39 -6.88
C ASP A 597 5.11 12.90 -6.98
N ALA A 598 5.79 12.53 -8.09
CA ALA A 598 7.18 12.85 -8.30
C ALA A 598 7.44 14.36 -8.39
N ARG A 599 6.55 15.12 -9.04
CA ARG A 599 6.72 16.58 -9.22
C ARG A 599 6.69 17.30 -7.88
N THR A 600 5.80 16.93 -6.98
CA THR A 600 5.77 17.47 -5.62
C THR A 600 7.10 17.27 -4.89
N ILE A 601 7.73 16.11 -5.03
CA ILE A 601 9.03 15.81 -4.42
C ILE A 601 10.13 16.67 -5.05
N THR A 602 10.18 16.70 -6.37
CA THR A 602 11.18 17.45 -7.15
C THR A 602 11.14 18.94 -6.78
N ASP A 603 9.95 19.54 -6.84
CA ASP A 603 9.77 20.97 -6.59
C ASP A 603 10.12 21.35 -5.15
N GLU A 604 9.76 20.51 -4.17
CA GLU A 604 10.07 20.77 -2.76
C GLU A 604 11.57 20.67 -2.49
N ILE A 605 12.27 19.67 -3.04
CA ILE A 605 13.73 19.57 -2.93
C ILE A 605 14.41 20.79 -3.54
N LEU A 606 14.02 21.20 -4.76
CA LEU A 606 14.56 22.37 -5.43
C LEU A 606 14.32 23.66 -4.63
N THR A 607 13.13 23.83 -4.08
CA THR A 607 12.80 25.00 -3.24
C THR A 607 13.71 25.07 -2.03
N GLN A 608 13.96 23.94 -1.34
CA GLN A 608 14.86 23.89 -0.19
C GLN A 608 16.34 24.07 -0.57
N GLU A 609 16.78 23.61 -1.75
CA GLU A 609 18.14 23.83 -2.26
C GLU A 609 18.39 25.29 -2.64
N LEU A 610 17.41 26.01 -3.14
CA LEU A 610 17.51 27.44 -3.49
C LEU A 610 17.44 28.36 -2.26
N SER A 611 16.84 27.88 -1.18
CA SER A 611 16.66 28.68 0.06
C SER A 611 17.78 28.54 1.07
N GLY A 612 18.70 27.58 0.89
CA GLY A 612 19.77 27.23 1.82
C GLY A 612 21.14 27.35 1.27
#